data_fa36ac33c7d86be9ecea60a636c8e3f0
#
_entry.id   fa36ac33c7d86be9ecea60a636c8e3f0
#
_cell.length_a   1.000
_cell.length_b   1.000
_cell.length_c   1.000
_cell.angle_alpha   90.00
_cell.angle_beta   90.00
_cell.angle_gamma   90.00
#
_symmetry.space_group_name_H-M   'P 1'
#
loop_
_entity.id
_entity.type
_entity.pdbx_description
1 polymer ?
#
loop_
_entity_poly.entity_id
_entity_poly.type
_entity_poly.pdbx_seq_one_letter_code
_entity_poly.pdbx_strand_id
1 'polypeptide(L)'
;DRGNLAPLAVQGQRLRGAVVGTPVASAQVKSAILLAALTADGATSVIEPSHSRDHSERMLRAFGADLEVGGEIGRHILVRPGATLKGQHVVVPGDISSAAFWLVAGALVPGAQITVENVGLNPTRTGILDVLEMMGASINVLNRRDVAGEPVGDLQVSHGPLKAFQFGEEIMPRLVDEVPILSVAACFCDGESRIRGAAELRVKETDRLAVMARQLKAMGADIDEHPDGLTIRGGRSLKGAELDSETDHRVAMSLAVAGLMAEGDSSITRSEAAAVSYPTFWDDLERLRR
;
A
#
# COMPACT_ATOMS: atom_id res chain seq x y z
N ASP A 1 -4.19 -33.63 -8.48
CA ASP A 1 -3.87 -32.41 -7.75
C ASP A 1 -2.41 -32.02 -7.94
N ARG A 2 -2.19 -30.91 -8.63
CA ARG A 2 -0.84 -30.35 -8.88
C ARG A 2 -0.46 -29.29 -7.85
N GLY A 3 -0.89 -29.44 -6.60
CA GLY A 3 -0.67 -28.44 -5.56
C GLY A 3 -1.48 -27.15 -5.82
N ASN A 4 -0.94 -26.00 -5.43
CA ASN A 4 -1.60 -24.70 -5.52
C ASN A 4 -1.45 -24.01 -6.90
N LEU A 5 -1.42 -24.76 -7.99
CA LEU A 5 -1.24 -24.24 -9.34
C LEU A 5 -2.56 -24.17 -10.12
N ALA A 6 -2.66 -23.18 -11.00
CA ALA A 6 -3.75 -23.10 -11.97
C ALA A 6 -3.68 -24.27 -12.99
N PRO A 7 -4.82 -24.69 -13.58
CA PRO A 7 -6.16 -24.12 -13.46
C PRO A 7 -6.87 -24.51 -12.16
N LEU A 8 -7.73 -23.61 -11.69
CA LEU A 8 -8.60 -23.85 -10.54
C LEU A 8 -9.98 -24.30 -11.02
N ALA A 9 -10.59 -25.24 -10.29
CA ALA A 9 -11.95 -25.67 -10.53
C ALA A 9 -12.76 -25.56 -9.24
N VAL A 10 -13.94 -24.97 -9.31
CA VAL A 10 -14.89 -24.85 -8.20
C VAL A 10 -16.18 -25.56 -8.58
N GLN A 11 -16.56 -26.54 -7.80
CA GLN A 11 -17.89 -27.18 -7.92
C GLN A 11 -18.83 -26.48 -6.94
N GLY A 12 -19.80 -25.74 -7.49
CA GLY A 12 -20.82 -25.03 -6.69
C GLY A 12 -21.64 -25.97 -5.83
N GLN A 13 -21.85 -25.58 -4.57
CA GLN A 13 -22.68 -26.30 -3.60
C GLN A 13 -23.48 -25.32 -2.76
N ARG A 14 -24.51 -25.79 -2.07
CA ARG A 14 -25.20 -25.04 -1.04
C ARG A 14 -24.23 -24.84 0.13
N LEU A 15 -23.89 -23.58 0.41
CA LEU A 15 -22.98 -23.22 1.49
C LEU A 15 -23.70 -23.27 2.84
N ARG A 16 -22.98 -23.66 3.87
CA ARG A 16 -23.44 -23.65 5.28
C ARG A 16 -22.68 -22.63 6.06
N GLY A 17 -23.34 -22.03 7.06
CA GLY A 17 -22.68 -21.19 8.04
C GLY A 17 -21.54 -21.95 8.75
N ALA A 18 -20.44 -21.28 9.00
CA ALA A 18 -19.23 -21.86 9.59
C ALA A 18 -18.43 -20.85 10.38
N VAL A 19 -17.54 -21.36 11.25
CA VAL A 19 -16.48 -20.57 11.87
C VAL A 19 -15.18 -20.87 11.14
N VAL A 20 -14.59 -19.85 10.52
CA VAL A 20 -13.40 -19.99 9.68
C VAL A 20 -12.26 -19.17 10.28
N GLY A 21 -11.23 -19.85 10.78
CA GLY A 21 -9.96 -19.22 11.15
C GLY A 21 -9.06 -19.15 9.91
N THR A 22 -8.55 -17.95 9.58
CA THR A 22 -7.60 -17.81 8.47
C THR A 22 -6.16 -18.01 8.99
N PRO A 23 -5.31 -18.74 8.25
CA PRO A 23 -3.94 -18.99 8.70
C PRO A 23 -3.05 -17.74 8.61
N VAL A 24 -3.45 -16.78 7.77
CA VAL A 24 -2.76 -15.50 7.56
C VAL A 24 -3.79 -14.36 7.49
N ALA A 25 -3.37 -13.16 7.81
CA ALA A 25 -4.18 -11.96 7.66
C ALA A 25 -4.21 -11.54 6.17
N SER A 26 -5.21 -12.04 5.45
CA SER A 26 -5.41 -11.72 4.04
C SER A 26 -6.81 -11.15 3.81
N ALA A 27 -6.86 -9.88 3.43
CA ALA A 27 -8.12 -9.23 3.09
C ALA A 27 -8.83 -9.91 1.90
N GLN A 28 -8.09 -10.48 0.96
CA GLN A 28 -8.65 -11.19 -0.19
C GLN A 28 -9.33 -12.50 0.24
N VAL A 29 -8.68 -13.30 1.08
CA VAL A 29 -9.27 -14.53 1.63
C VAL A 29 -10.48 -14.20 2.48
N LYS A 30 -10.36 -13.20 3.36
CA LYS A 30 -11.49 -12.70 4.16
C LYS A 30 -12.66 -12.27 3.28
N SER A 31 -12.42 -11.43 2.28
CA SER A 31 -13.47 -10.96 1.37
C SER A 31 -14.19 -12.09 0.64
N ALA A 32 -13.44 -13.11 0.19
CA ALA A 32 -14.04 -14.29 -0.45
C ALA A 32 -15.01 -15.02 0.51
N ILE A 33 -14.62 -15.18 1.79
CA ILE A 33 -15.46 -15.83 2.80
C ILE A 33 -16.68 -14.96 3.13
N LEU A 34 -16.51 -13.64 3.30
CA LEU A 34 -17.61 -12.72 3.62
C LEU A 34 -18.66 -12.70 2.49
N LEU A 35 -18.21 -12.64 1.22
CA LEU A 35 -19.12 -12.70 0.07
C LEU A 35 -19.86 -14.03 -0.03
N ALA A 36 -19.18 -15.14 0.20
CA ALA A 36 -19.81 -16.47 0.23
C ALA A 36 -20.83 -16.58 1.39
N ALA A 37 -20.56 -15.97 2.53
CA ALA A 37 -21.42 -15.99 3.72
C ALA A 37 -22.77 -15.30 3.48
N LEU A 38 -22.87 -14.33 2.58
CA LEU A 38 -24.15 -13.64 2.26
C LEU A 38 -25.27 -14.59 1.81
N THR A 39 -24.88 -15.71 1.20
CA THR A 39 -25.82 -16.71 0.65
C THR A 39 -25.75 -18.06 1.35
N ALA A 40 -25.02 -18.17 2.45
CA ALA A 40 -24.88 -19.39 3.20
C ALA A 40 -26.17 -19.74 3.97
N ASP A 41 -26.32 -21.01 4.33
CA ASP A 41 -27.39 -21.49 5.22
C ASP A 41 -26.92 -21.37 6.68
N GLY A 42 -27.08 -20.18 7.25
CA GLY A 42 -26.66 -19.84 8.60
C GLY A 42 -25.48 -18.87 8.66
N ALA A 43 -25.24 -18.36 9.89
CA ALA A 43 -24.23 -17.36 10.14
C ALA A 43 -22.80 -17.90 9.93
N THR A 44 -21.93 -17.05 9.39
CA THR A 44 -20.50 -17.36 9.19
C THR A 44 -19.64 -16.37 9.98
N SER A 45 -18.68 -16.90 10.73
CA SER A 45 -17.66 -16.12 11.42
C SER A 45 -16.31 -16.27 10.75
N VAL A 46 -15.59 -15.15 10.58
CA VAL A 46 -14.18 -15.12 10.17
C VAL A 46 -13.34 -14.64 11.34
N ILE A 47 -12.27 -15.37 11.64
CA ILE A 47 -11.31 -15.02 12.69
C ILE A 47 -9.94 -14.90 12.06
N GLU A 48 -9.34 -13.70 12.12
CA GLU A 48 -8.02 -13.42 11.56
C GLU A 48 -6.94 -13.44 12.66
N PRO A 49 -5.69 -13.86 12.34
CA PRO A 49 -4.58 -13.82 13.28
C PRO A 49 -4.13 -12.39 13.62
N SER A 50 -4.27 -11.47 12.65
CA SER A 50 -4.08 -10.03 12.81
C SER A 50 -5.05 -9.27 11.90
N HIS A 51 -5.26 -7.98 12.16
CA HIS A 51 -6.23 -7.18 11.41
C HIS A 51 -5.73 -6.91 9.98
N SER A 52 -6.47 -7.40 8.99
CA SER A 52 -6.26 -7.07 7.58
C SER A 52 -7.13 -5.89 7.13
N ARG A 53 -6.96 -5.43 5.88
CA ARG A 53 -7.76 -4.35 5.27
C ARG A 53 -9.26 -4.63 5.40
N ASP A 54 -10.07 -3.62 5.80
CA ASP A 54 -11.48 -3.76 6.19
C ASP A 54 -12.47 -3.16 5.16
N HIS A 55 -12.03 -2.93 3.93
CA HIS A 55 -12.89 -2.37 2.87
C HIS A 55 -14.16 -3.19 2.63
N SER A 56 -14.05 -4.52 2.66
CA SER A 56 -15.22 -5.40 2.41
C SER A 56 -16.25 -5.28 3.50
N GLU A 57 -15.83 -5.18 4.77
CA GLU A 57 -16.73 -5.01 5.91
C GLU A 57 -17.48 -3.67 5.83
N ARG A 58 -16.77 -2.59 5.48
CA ARG A 58 -17.35 -1.26 5.31
C ARG A 58 -18.36 -1.24 4.17
N MET A 59 -17.94 -1.73 3.01
CA MET A 59 -18.77 -1.76 1.82
C MET A 59 -20.01 -2.63 2.03
N LEU A 60 -19.87 -3.86 2.55
CA LEU A 60 -21.00 -4.75 2.81
C LEU A 60 -22.02 -4.12 3.77
N ARG A 61 -21.57 -3.43 4.83
CA ARG A 61 -22.47 -2.68 5.70
C ARG A 61 -23.19 -1.55 4.97
N ALA A 62 -22.48 -0.78 4.16
CA ALA A 62 -23.09 0.30 3.38
C ALA A 62 -24.17 -0.22 2.42
N PHE A 63 -23.99 -1.43 1.87
CA PHE A 63 -24.97 -2.10 1.04
C PHE A 63 -26.10 -2.77 1.83
N GLY A 64 -26.04 -2.77 3.16
CA GLY A 64 -27.11 -3.28 4.04
C GLY A 64 -26.96 -4.75 4.45
N ALA A 65 -25.76 -5.34 4.31
CA ALA A 65 -25.47 -6.65 4.87
C ALA A 65 -25.55 -6.63 6.40
N ASP A 66 -26.05 -7.70 7.00
CA ASP A 66 -26.01 -7.92 8.44
C ASP A 66 -24.63 -8.44 8.83
N LEU A 67 -23.76 -7.52 9.24
CA LEU A 67 -22.37 -7.78 9.53
C LEU A 67 -21.94 -7.07 10.82
N GLU A 68 -21.35 -7.83 11.73
CA GLU A 68 -20.76 -7.34 12.97
C GLU A 68 -19.24 -7.54 12.94
N VAL A 69 -18.50 -6.55 13.41
CA VAL A 69 -17.05 -6.63 13.64
C VAL A 69 -16.81 -6.50 15.14
N GLY A 70 -16.13 -7.48 15.71
CA GLY A 70 -15.86 -7.58 17.13
C GLY A 70 -14.51 -8.25 17.41
N GLY A 71 -14.34 -8.68 18.63
CA GLY A 71 -13.09 -9.25 19.11
C GLY A 71 -12.00 -8.21 19.30
N GLU A 72 -10.83 -8.67 19.68
CA GLU A 72 -9.67 -7.81 19.88
C GLU A 72 -9.25 -7.23 18.55
N ILE A 73 -9.25 -5.89 18.45
CA ILE A 73 -8.82 -5.14 17.26
C ILE A 73 -9.61 -5.52 15.96
N GLY A 74 -10.90 -5.86 16.07
CA GLY A 74 -11.73 -6.13 14.88
C GLY A 74 -11.38 -7.39 14.10
N ARG A 75 -10.70 -8.34 14.71
CA ARG A 75 -10.27 -9.60 14.06
C ARG A 75 -11.36 -10.68 13.97
N HIS A 76 -12.54 -10.42 14.50
CA HIS A 76 -13.69 -11.33 14.44
C HIS A 76 -14.83 -10.66 13.68
N ILE A 77 -15.17 -11.21 12.53
CA ILE A 77 -16.23 -10.72 11.67
C ILE A 77 -17.34 -11.78 11.60
N LEU A 78 -18.57 -11.38 11.96
CA LEU A 78 -19.75 -12.23 11.87
C LEU A 78 -20.66 -11.71 10.77
N VAL A 79 -21.03 -12.56 9.81
CA VAL A 79 -22.00 -12.27 8.76
C VAL A 79 -23.24 -13.16 8.97
N ARG A 80 -24.41 -12.54 9.02
CA ARG A 80 -25.70 -13.25 8.98
C ARG A 80 -26.30 -13.16 7.58
N PRO A 81 -26.64 -14.29 6.96
CA PRO A 81 -27.24 -14.30 5.63
C PRO A 81 -28.68 -13.77 5.62
N GLY A 82 -29.20 -13.51 4.42
CA GLY A 82 -30.60 -13.16 4.21
C GLY A 82 -30.94 -11.67 4.22
N ALA A 83 -29.96 -10.81 4.48
CA ALA A 83 -30.16 -9.37 4.33
C ALA A 83 -30.36 -9.02 2.85
N THR A 84 -31.31 -8.11 2.57
CA THR A 84 -31.52 -7.56 1.22
C THR A 84 -30.52 -6.45 0.98
N LEU A 85 -29.55 -6.67 0.12
CA LEU A 85 -28.59 -5.66 -0.26
C LEU A 85 -29.26 -4.57 -1.11
N LYS A 86 -28.85 -3.32 -0.89
CA LYS A 86 -29.36 -2.13 -1.61
C LYS A 86 -28.24 -1.49 -2.41
N GLY A 87 -28.53 -1.13 -3.66
CA GLY A 87 -27.59 -0.38 -4.49
C GLY A 87 -27.17 0.93 -3.81
N GLN A 88 -25.89 1.27 -3.93
CA GLN A 88 -25.30 2.50 -3.38
C GLN A 88 -24.66 3.31 -4.51
N HIS A 89 -24.62 4.63 -4.33
CA HIS A 89 -23.79 5.49 -5.16
C HIS A 89 -22.37 5.50 -4.55
N VAL A 90 -21.44 4.88 -5.24
CA VAL A 90 -20.05 4.77 -4.78
C VAL A 90 -19.14 5.57 -5.71
N VAL A 91 -18.47 6.58 -5.16
CA VAL A 91 -17.36 7.26 -5.83
C VAL A 91 -16.07 6.63 -5.34
N VAL A 92 -15.39 5.89 -6.23
CA VAL A 92 -14.14 5.22 -5.90
C VAL A 92 -13.06 6.28 -5.62
N PRO A 93 -12.45 6.29 -4.42
CA PRO A 93 -11.37 7.23 -4.11
C PRO A 93 -10.08 6.85 -4.82
N GLY A 94 -9.15 7.81 -4.89
CA GLY A 94 -7.77 7.54 -5.28
C GLY A 94 -7.08 6.57 -4.31
N ASP A 95 -6.21 5.73 -4.83
CA ASP A 95 -5.44 4.77 -4.03
C ASP A 95 -4.31 5.49 -3.27
N ILE A 96 -4.28 5.30 -1.95
CA ILE A 96 -3.20 5.85 -1.10
C ILE A 96 -1.81 5.34 -1.52
N SER A 97 -1.71 4.12 -2.03
CA SER A 97 -0.44 3.58 -2.53
C SER A 97 0.04 4.32 -3.78
N SER A 98 -0.87 4.75 -4.64
CA SER A 98 -0.53 5.61 -5.80
C SER A 98 -0.21 7.04 -5.35
N ALA A 99 -0.94 7.58 -4.38
CA ALA A 99 -0.67 8.88 -3.79
C ALA A 99 0.69 8.95 -3.09
N ALA A 100 1.16 7.83 -2.51
CA ALA A 100 2.41 7.75 -1.76
C ALA A 100 3.63 8.24 -2.57
N PHE A 101 3.69 7.99 -3.88
CA PHE A 101 4.78 8.47 -4.73
C PHE A 101 4.83 10.00 -4.77
N TRP A 102 3.68 10.65 -4.86
CA TRP A 102 3.56 12.11 -4.88
C TRP A 102 3.77 12.72 -3.50
N LEU A 103 3.34 12.04 -2.42
CA LEU A 103 3.60 12.49 -1.06
C LEU A 103 5.10 12.49 -0.76
N VAL A 104 5.83 11.44 -1.15
CA VAL A 104 7.27 11.38 -0.99
C VAL A 104 7.96 12.39 -1.90
N ALA A 105 7.58 12.48 -3.18
CA ALA A 105 8.14 13.49 -4.10
C ALA A 105 7.93 14.91 -3.56
N GLY A 106 6.72 15.24 -3.11
CA GLY A 106 6.40 16.56 -2.55
C GLY A 106 7.14 16.89 -1.25
N ALA A 107 7.47 15.86 -0.45
CA ALA A 107 8.26 16.04 0.77
C ALA A 107 9.76 16.23 0.46
N LEU A 108 10.29 15.60 -0.60
CA LEU A 108 11.71 15.59 -0.94
C LEU A 108 12.13 16.74 -1.86
N VAL A 109 11.34 17.05 -2.89
CA VAL A 109 11.73 18.01 -3.94
C VAL A 109 11.73 19.44 -3.38
N PRO A 110 12.85 20.16 -3.41
CA PRO A 110 12.95 21.52 -2.87
C PRO A 110 11.91 22.49 -3.44
N GLY A 111 11.15 23.13 -2.55
CA GLY A 111 10.10 24.09 -2.92
C GLY A 111 8.80 23.46 -3.39
N ALA A 112 8.68 22.13 -3.45
CA ALA A 112 7.46 21.48 -3.86
C ALA A 112 6.34 21.66 -2.83
N GLN A 113 5.12 21.82 -3.36
CA GLN A 113 3.86 21.68 -2.64
C GLN A 113 2.89 20.93 -3.55
N ILE A 114 2.48 19.74 -3.15
CA ILE A 114 1.60 18.86 -3.94
C ILE A 114 0.32 18.61 -3.16
N THR A 115 -0.82 18.71 -3.84
CA THR A 115 -2.12 18.27 -3.30
C THR A 115 -2.62 17.10 -4.15
N VAL A 116 -2.85 15.96 -3.50
CA VAL A 116 -3.48 14.79 -4.12
C VAL A 116 -4.92 14.74 -3.64
N GLU A 117 -5.85 14.93 -4.56
CA GLU A 117 -7.27 15.04 -4.26
C GLU A 117 -7.96 13.67 -4.18
N ASN A 118 -9.03 13.60 -3.37
CA ASN A 118 -9.95 12.46 -3.29
C ASN A 118 -9.25 11.13 -2.96
N VAL A 119 -8.31 11.12 -2.03
CA VAL A 119 -7.55 9.91 -1.62
C VAL A 119 -8.32 9.14 -0.55
N GLY A 120 -8.33 7.81 -0.66
CA GLY A 120 -8.85 6.92 0.38
C GLY A 120 -7.99 6.99 1.64
N LEU A 121 -8.62 7.27 2.78
CA LEU A 121 -7.98 7.45 4.07
C LEU A 121 -8.35 6.33 5.06
N ASN A 122 -8.61 5.13 4.56
CA ASN A 122 -8.91 3.99 5.42
C ASN A 122 -7.74 3.72 6.38
N PRO A 123 -7.98 3.68 7.72
CA PRO A 123 -6.91 3.49 8.71
C PRO A 123 -6.10 2.20 8.51
N THR A 124 -6.68 1.18 7.86
CA THR A 124 -5.97 -0.06 7.54
C THR A 124 -5.02 0.05 6.33
N ARG A 125 -4.94 1.23 5.70
CA ARG A 125 -4.13 1.53 4.52
C ARG A 125 -3.18 2.71 4.71
N THR A 126 -3.38 3.53 5.73
CA THR A 126 -2.69 4.81 5.90
C THR A 126 -1.39 4.74 6.70
N GLY A 127 -0.77 3.58 6.82
CA GLY A 127 0.52 3.44 7.51
C GLY A 127 1.63 4.32 6.93
N ILE A 128 1.57 4.62 5.63
CA ILE A 128 2.49 5.59 4.99
C ILE A 128 2.40 6.98 5.63
N LEU A 129 1.21 7.44 6.01
CA LEU A 129 1.04 8.75 6.65
C LEU A 129 1.69 8.76 8.04
N ASP A 130 1.55 7.69 8.80
CA ASP A 130 2.18 7.56 10.12
C ASP A 130 3.72 7.60 9.99
N VAL A 131 4.29 6.93 8.98
CA VAL A 131 5.74 6.96 8.75
C VAL A 131 6.21 8.34 8.29
N LEU A 132 5.49 8.97 7.37
CA LEU A 132 5.84 10.33 6.93
C LEU A 132 5.74 11.35 8.07
N GLU A 133 4.78 11.18 9.00
CA GLU A 133 4.70 11.98 10.22
C GLU A 133 5.92 11.72 11.15
N MET A 134 6.31 10.45 11.36
CA MET A 134 7.54 10.10 12.10
C MET A 134 8.79 10.74 11.48
N MET A 135 8.83 10.84 10.15
CA MET A 135 9.90 11.51 9.41
C MET A 135 9.87 13.04 9.56
N GLY A 136 8.79 13.60 10.10
CA GLY A 136 8.60 15.04 10.21
C GLY A 136 8.11 15.72 8.93
N ALA A 137 7.55 14.97 8.00
CA ALA A 137 6.96 15.53 6.78
C ALA A 137 5.76 16.44 7.10
N SER A 138 5.66 17.56 6.38
CA SER A 138 4.53 18.47 6.49
C SER A 138 3.37 17.99 5.61
N ILE A 139 2.43 17.26 6.22
CA ILE A 139 1.24 16.73 5.54
C ILE A 139 -0.02 17.25 6.21
N ASN A 140 -0.96 17.77 5.40
CA ASN A 140 -2.27 18.21 5.83
C ASN A 140 -3.36 17.36 5.18
N VAL A 141 -4.33 16.91 5.97
CA VAL A 141 -5.55 16.26 5.46
C VAL A 141 -6.64 17.31 5.34
N LEU A 142 -7.07 17.58 4.12
CA LEU A 142 -8.09 18.57 3.77
C LEU A 142 -9.37 17.85 3.31
N ASN A 143 -10.50 18.55 3.36
CA ASN A 143 -11.78 18.11 2.80
C ASN A 143 -12.19 16.68 3.21
N ARG A 144 -11.92 16.30 4.48
CA ARG A 144 -12.23 14.96 4.98
C ARG A 144 -13.72 14.70 4.98
N ARG A 145 -14.13 13.57 4.42
CA ARG A 145 -15.52 13.13 4.30
C ARG A 145 -15.64 11.61 4.37
N ASP A 146 -16.86 11.11 4.50
CA ASP A 146 -17.16 9.67 4.41
C ASP A 146 -17.93 9.40 3.11
N VAL A 147 -17.54 8.34 2.40
CA VAL A 147 -18.20 7.89 1.16
C VAL A 147 -18.48 6.39 1.30
N ALA A 148 -19.75 6.05 1.54
CA ALA A 148 -20.20 4.68 1.73
C ALA A 148 -19.40 3.91 2.82
N GLY A 149 -19.09 4.57 3.94
CA GLY A 149 -18.35 4.01 5.07
C GLY A 149 -16.83 4.07 4.92
N GLU A 150 -16.30 4.59 3.80
CA GLU A 150 -14.87 4.81 3.60
C GLU A 150 -14.49 6.27 3.83
N PRO A 151 -13.53 6.55 4.71
CA PRO A 151 -13.01 7.89 4.88
C PRO A 151 -12.18 8.31 3.66
N VAL A 152 -12.42 9.51 3.17
CA VAL A 152 -11.78 10.09 1.99
C VAL A 152 -11.38 11.52 2.30
N GLY A 153 -10.32 12.02 1.69
CA GLY A 153 -9.86 13.40 1.83
C GLY A 153 -8.85 13.78 0.77
N ASP A 154 -8.37 15.01 0.86
CA ASP A 154 -7.28 15.50 0.03
C ASP A 154 -6.01 15.56 0.88
N LEU A 155 -4.90 15.12 0.33
CA LEU A 155 -3.61 15.11 1.01
C LEU A 155 -2.71 16.19 0.41
N GLN A 156 -2.36 17.18 1.21
CA GLN A 156 -1.39 18.21 0.83
C GLN A 156 -0.08 17.96 1.55
N VAL A 157 1.00 17.88 0.79
CA VAL A 157 2.37 17.72 1.29
C VAL A 157 3.22 18.91 0.83
N SER A 158 4.14 19.35 1.68
CA SER A 158 5.12 20.39 1.35
C SER A 158 6.52 19.89 1.68
N HIS A 159 7.50 20.34 0.86
CA HIS A 159 8.91 20.06 1.09
C HIS A 159 9.37 20.51 2.47
N GLY A 160 10.21 19.67 3.10
CA GLY A 160 10.84 19.95 4.36
C GLY A 160 11.93 18.94 4.75
N PRO A 161 12.72 19.22 5.77
CA PRO A 161 13.75 18.29 6.24
C PRO A 161 13.10 17.03 6.81
N LEU A 162 13.57 15.87 6.37
CA LEU A 162 13.10 14.57 6.82
C LEU A 162 14.14 13.89 7.71
N LYS A 163 13.66 13.22 8.76
CA LYS A 163 14.46 12.44 9.69
C LYS A 163 14.37 10.96 9.38
N ALA A 164 15.41 10.22 9.74
CA ALA A 164 15.40 8.76 9.69
C ALA A 164 14.27 8.18 10.56
N PHE A 165 13.79 7.01 10.16
CA PHE A 165 12.67 6.32 10.78
C PHE A 165 12.97 4.84 10.98
N GLN A 166 12.19 4.20 11.86
CA GLN A 166 12.21 2.76 12.00
C GLN A 166 10.82 2.22 12.29
N PHE A 167 10.48 1.09 11.68
CA PHE A 167 9.26 0.35 11.96
C PHE A 167 9.46 -1.16 11.73
N GLY A 168 8.52 -1.96 12.27
CA GLY A 168 8.53 -3.41 12.23
C GLY A 168 7.21 -4.01 11.75
N GLU A 169 6.95 -5.24 12.17
CA GLU A 169 5.80 -6.03 11.73
C GLU A 169 4.45 -5.39 12.10
N GLU A 170 4.41 -4.58 13.15
CA GLU A 170 3.18 -4.01 13.69
C GLU A 170 2.45 -3.06 12.73
N ILE A 171 3.20 -2.33 11.90
CA ILE A 171 2.62 -1.39 10.92
C ILE A 171 2.59 -1.98 9.51
N MET A 172 3.34 -3.05 9.25
CA MET A 172 3.54 -3.60 7.91
C MET A 172 2.23 -3.92 7.16
N PRO A 173 1.19 -4.50 7.76
CA PRO A 173 -0.08 -4.75 7.07
C PRO A 173 -0.74 -3.49 6.49
N ARG A 174 -0.41 -2.29 7.04
CA ARG A 174 -0.99 -1.01 6.65
C ARG A 174 -0.19 -0.25 5.60
N LEU A 175 1.05 -0.73 5.27
CA LEU A 175 1.97 0.00 4.37
C LEU A 175 2.93 -0.89 3.57
N VAL A 176 2.74 -2.20 3.53
CA VAL A 176 3.67 -3.13 2.86
C VAL A 176 3.97 -2.72 1.41
N ASP A 177 2.95 -2.21 0.74
CA ASP A 177 3.04 -1.78 -0.65
C ASP A 177 3.82 -0.45 -0.84
N GLU A 178 4.02 0.33 0.22
CA GLU A 178 4.72 1.61 0.23
C GLU A 178 6.21 1.48 0.60
N VAL A 179 6.68 0.30 1.00
CA VAL A 179 8.09 0.06 1.33
C VAL A 179 9.06 0.47 0.22
N PRO A 180 8.79 0.22 -1.09
CA PRO A 180 9.66 0.69 -2.17
C PRO A 180 9.85 2.21 -2.15
N ILE A 181 8.79 2.99 -2.08
CA ILE A 181 8.90 4.45 -2.07
C ILE A 181 9.46 5.00 -0.76
N LEU A 182 9.19 4.34 0.38
CA LEU A 182 9.80 4.68 1.67
C LEU A 182 11.31 4.41 1.68
N SER A 183 11.78 3.39 0.96
CA SER A 183 13.22 3.14 0.80
C SER A 183 13.92 4.27 0.03
N VAL A 184 13.23 4.89 -0.93
CA VAL A 184 13.71 6.10 -1.61
C VAL A 184 13.77 7.27 -0.62
N ALA A 185 12.68 7.53 0.10
CA ALA A 185 12.64 8.60 1.10
C ALA A 185 13.78 8.47 2.14
N ALA A 186 14.06 7.24 2.59
CA ALA A 186 15.13 6.95 3.54
C ALA A 186 16.52 7.34 3.04
N CYS A 187 16.77 7.29 1.72
CA CYS A 187 18.07 7.72 1.16
C CYS A 187 18.36 9.21 1.37
N PHE A 188 17.31 10.02 1.51
CA PHE A 188 17.42 11.48 1.66
C PHE A 188 17.18 11.98 3.09
N CYS A 189 16.88 11.08 4.03
CA CYS A 189 16.76 11.42 5.44
C CYS A 189 18.13 11.59 6.09
N ASP A 190 18.20 12.43 7.12
CA ASP A 190 19.38 12.47 8.00
C ASP A 190 19.35 11.29 8.98
N GLY A 191 20.38 10.43 8.93
CA GLY A 191 20.56 9.28 9.81
C GLY A 191 20.27 7.92 9.17
N GLU A 192 20.09 6.90 10.03
CA GLU A 192 19.86 5.50 9.63
C GLU A 192 18.40 5.12 9.81
N SER A 193 17.75 4.77 8.70
CA SER A 193 16.37 4.23 8.67
C SER A 193 16.38 2.71 8.66
N ARG A 194 15.41 2.08 9.35
CA ARG A 194 15.29 0.63 9.44
C ARG A 194 13.85 0.18 9.14
N ILE A 195 13.72 -0.71 8.17
CA ILE A 195 12.48 -1.36 7.76
C ILE A 195 12.61 -2.83 8.10
N ARG A 196 11.64 -3.40 8.84
CA ARG A 196 11.58 -4.81 9.23
C ARG A 196 10.17 -5.36 9.06
N GLY A 197 10.05 -6.71 9.04
CA GLY A 197 8.75 -7.37 8.90
C GLY A 197 8.22 -7.39 7.46
N ALA A 198 9.04 -7.05 6.47
CA ALA A 198 8.64 -6.92 5.06
C ALA A 198 8.92 -8.18 4.21
N ALA A 199 9.05 -9.37 4.83
CA ALA A 199 9.37 -10.62 4.11
C ALA A 199 8.39 -10.96 2.99
N GLU A 200 7.11 -10.53 3.11
CA GLU A 200 6.10 -10.71 2.07
C GLU A 200 6.48 -10.06 0.74
N LEU A 201 7.29 -9.01 0.75
CA LEU A 201 7.74 -8.31 -0.46
C LEU A 201 8.66 -9.14 -1.35
N ARG A 202 9.20 -10.25 -0.84
CA ARG A 202 10.05 -11.15 -1.62
C ARG A 202 9.30 -12.04 -2.60
N VAL A 203 7.99 -12.16 -2.43
CA VAL A 203 7.10 -13.02 -3.23
C VAL A 203 6.01 -12.24 -3.94
N LYS A 204 6.18 -10.93 -4.12
CA LYS A 204 5.29 -10.07 -4.93
C LYS A 204 5.62 -10.22 -6.42
N GLU A 205 5.33 -9.21 -7.23
CA GLU A 205 5.64 -9.19 -8.67
C GLU A 205 7.12 -9.45 -8.95
N THR A 206 7.97 -8.95 -8.08
CA THR A 206 9.42 -9.24 -7.98
C THR A 206 9.80 -9.42 -6.52
N ASP A 207 11.04 -9.80 -6.24
CA ASP A 207 11.63 -9.61 -4.91
C ASP A 207 11.92 -8.11 -4.71
N ARG A 208 10.90 -7.37 -4.25
CA ARG A 208 10.96 -5.91 -4.12
C ARG A 208 12.09 -5.44 -3.20
N LEU A 209 12.44 -6.21 -2.16
CA LEU A 209 13.54 -5.85 -1.25
C LEU A 209 14.88 -5.93 -1.99
N ALA A 210 15.14 -7.02 -2.67
CA ALA A 210 16.37 -7.22 -3.42
C ALA A 210 16.50 -6.23 -4.59
N VAL A 211 15.40 -6.01 -5.34
CA VAL A 211 15.39 -5.10 -6.48
C VAL A 211 15.65 -3.67 -6.02
N MET A 212 14.90 -3.16 -5.03
CA MET A 212 15.11 -1.79 -4.52
C MET A 212 16.50 -1.60 -3.95
N ALA A 213 17.02 -2.56 -3.16
CA ALA A 213 18.38 -2.49 -2.63
C ALA A 213 19.42 -2.40 -3.74
N ARG A 214 19.30 -3.22 -4.78
CA ARG A 214 20.22 -3.22 -5.93
C ARG A 214 20.16 -1.93 -6.73
N GLN A 215 18.95 -1.46 -7.08
CA GLN A 215 18.76 -0.28 -7.89
C GLN A 215 19.21 0.99 -7.16
N LEU A 216 18.87 1.16 -5.88
CA LEU A 216 19.33 2.29 -5.09
C LEU A 216 20.84 2.27 -4.85
N LYS A 217 21.47 1.09 -4.68
CA LYS A 217 22.94 0.97 -4.65
C LYS A 217 23.58 1.41 -5.96
N ALA A 218 22.99 1.13 -7.10
CA ALA A 218 23.49 1.59 -8.40
C ALA A 218 23.48 3.13 -8.47
N MET A 219 22.55 3.79 -7.79
CA MET A 219 22.52 5.24 -7.63
C MET A 219 23.46 5.78 -6.53
N GLY A 220 24.17 4.91 -5.81
CA GLY A 220 25.13 5.29 -4.74
C GLY A 220 24.55 5.29 -3.33
N ALA A 221 23.35 4.75 -3.10
CA ALA A 221 22.78 4.63 -1.76
C ALA A 221 23.59 3.68 -0.87
N ASP A 222 23.67 4.02 0.41
CA ASP A 222 24.21 3.16 1.47
C ASP A 222 23.08 2.33 2.09
N ILE A 223 22.90 1.12 1.60
CA ILE A 223 21.77 0.26 1.93
C ILE A 223 22.21 -1.16 2.19
N ASP A 224 21.76 -1.74 3.31
CA ASP A 224 21.91 -3.16 3.64
C ASP A 224 20.56 -3.87 3.47
N GLU A 225 20.58 -4.97 2.74
CA GLU A 225 19.44 -5.86 2.55
C GLU A 225 19.42 -6.92 3.66
N HIS A 226 18.23 -7.17 4.24
CA HIS A 226 17.98 -8.22 5.23
C HIS A 226 16.88 -9.16 4.74
N PRO A 227 16.77 -10.38 5.28
CA PRO A 227 15.72 -11.34 4.88
C PRO A 227 14.29 -10.77 4.91
N ASP A 228 14.01 -9.85 5.83
CA ASP A 228 12.71 -9.25 6.09
C ASP A 228 12.68 -7.72 5.99
N GLY A 229 13.70 -7.10 5.35
CA GLY A 229 13.70 -5.63 5.28
C GLY A 229 15.00 -5.02 4.81
N LEU A 230 15.15 -3.73 5.10
CA LEU A 230 16.26 -2.89 4.65
C LEU A 230 16.79 -2.05 5.82
N THR A 231 18.10 -1.77 5.81
CA THR A 231 18.73 -0.68 6.59
C THR A 231 19.32 0.31 5.60
N ILE A 232 18.97 1.58 5.70
CA ILE A 232 19.35 2.62 4.75
C ILE A 232 19.97 3.78 5.52
N ARG A 233 21.20 4.17 5.17
CA ARG A 233 21.90 5.32 5.73
C ARG A 233 21.81 6.47 4.73
N GLY A 234 20.95 7.43 5.06
CA GLY A 234 20.66 8.57 4.20
C GLY A 234 21.70 9.69 4.32
N GLY A 235 21.32 10.86 3.76
CA GLY A 235 22.16 12.05 3.77
C GLY A 235 23.26 12.08 2.71
N ARG A 236 23.25 11.14 1.75
CA ARG A 236 24.14 11.14 0.60
C ARG A 236 23.40 11.57 -0.67
N SER A 237 24.06 12.31 -1.55
CA SER A 237 23.54 12.55 -2.90
C SER A 237 23.48 11.24 -3.69
N LEU A 238 22.33 10.96 -4.29
CA LEU A 238 22.21 9.92 -5.28
C LEU A 238 22.67 10.43 -6.64
N LYS A 239 23.19 9.55 -7.47
CA LYS A 239 23.63 9.85 -8.84
C LYS A 239 22.69 9.19 -9.84
N GLY A 240 22.53 9.86 -10.98
CA GLY A 240 21.85 9.28 -12.12
C GLY A 240 22.49 7.96 -12.55
N ALA A 241 21.66 6.98 -12.93
CA ALA A 241 22.08 5.64 -13.29
C ALA A 241 21.14 5.01 -14.32
N GLU A 242 21.62 3.93 -14.97
CA GLU A 242 20.77 3.03 -15.73
C GLU A 242 20.10 2.05 -14.77
N LEU A 243 18.78 2.10 -14.68
CA LEU A 243 17.95 1.38 -13.72
C LEU A 243 16.98 0.45 -14.43
N ASP A 244 16.49 -0.53 -13.69
CA ASP A 244 15.55 -1.51 -14.21
C ASP A 244 14.41 -1.76 -13.20
N SER A 245 13.16 -1.59 -13.65
CA SER A 245 11.98 -1.86 -12.82
C SER A 245 11.71 -3.34 -12.59
N GLU A 246 12.32 -4.22 -13.36
CA GLU A 246 12.05 -5.67 -13.41
C GLU A 246 10.56 -6.01 -13.60
N THR A 247 9.87 -5.18 -14.40
CA THR A 247 8.41 -5.27 -14.65
C THR A 247 7.52 -5.00 -13.43
N ASP A 248 8.08 -4.48 -12.35
CA ASP A 248 7.29 -4.10 -11.16
C ASP A 248 6.94 -2.60 -11.20
N HIS A 249 5.64 -2.32 -11.19
CA HIS A 249 5.11 -0.97 -11.27
C HIS A 249 5.54 -0.09 -10.08
N ARG A 250 5.63 -0.65 -8.87
CA ARG A 250 6.03 0.10 -7.66
C ARG A 250 7.52 0.42 -7.68
N VAL A 251 8.33 -0.49 -8.19
CA VAL A 251 9.75 -0.25 -8.42
C VAL A 251 9.93 0.85 -9.45
N ALA A 252 9.25 0.76 -10.63
CA ALA A 252 9.34 1.77 -11.68
C ALA A 252 9.04 3.18 -11.16
N MET A 253 7.91 3.36 -10.45
CA MET A 253 7.48 4.64 -9.92
C MET A 253 8.39 5.14 -8.79
N SER A 254 8.89 4.24 -7.91
CA SER A 254 9.83 4.61 -6.86
C SER A 254 11.17 5.11 -7.43
N LEU A 255 11.69 4.42 -8.43
CA LEU A 255 12.94 4.83 -9.10
C LEU A 255 12.77 6.15 -9.86
N ALA A 256 11.59 6.43 -10.42
CA ALA A 256 11.29 7.73 -11.02
C ALA A 256 11.39 8.87 -9.99
N VAL A 257 10.81 8.67 -8.79
CA VAL A 257 10.92 9.65 -7.70
C VAL A 257 12.37 9.79 -7.22
N ALA A 258 13.14 8.70 -7.11
CA ALA A 258 14.57 8.76 -6.78
C ALA A 258 15.35 9.57 -7.83
N GLY A 259 15.02 9.40 -9.11
CA GLY A 259 15.62 10.14 -10.22
C GLY A 259 15.37 11.64 -10.19
N LEU A 260 14.24 12.11 -9.60
CA LEU A 260 13.98 13.56 -9.41
C LEU A 260 15.01 14.24 -8.51
N MET A 261 15.61 13.47 -7.60
CA MET A 261 16.54 13.96 -6.59
C MET A 261 18.00 13.61 -6.87
N ALA A 262 18.26 12.84 -7.95
CA ALA A 262 19.60 12.39 -8.29
C ALA A 262 20.38 13.47 -9.07
N GLU A 263 21.72 13.49 -8.89
CA GLU A 263 22.63 14.29 -9.69
C GLU A 263 22.86 13.63 -11.06
N GLY A 264 22.51 14.30 -12.15
CA GLY A 264 22.61 13.77 -13.51
C GLY A 264 21.37 12.99 -13.95
N ASP A 265 21.46 12.37 -15.13
CA ASP A 265 20.35 11.71 -15.79
C ASP A 265 20.20 10.25 -15.31
N SER A 266 18.95 9.81 -15.15
CA SER A 266 18.61 8.41 -14.93
C SER A 266 17.75 7.87 -16.06
N SER A 267 17.97 6.62 -16.43
CA SER A 267 17.10 5.87 -17.34
C SER A 267 16.51 4.66 -16.62
N ILE A 268 15.24 4.37 -16.88
CA ILE A 268 14.55 3.24 -16.28
C ILE A 268 14.01 2.33 -17.39
N THR A 269 14.60 1.15 -17.53
CA THR A 269 14.08 0.13 -18.45
C THR A 269 12.83 -0.53 -17.89
N ARG A 270 11.95 -1.01 -18.79
CA ARG A 270 10.64 -1.61 -18.44
C ARG A 270 9.73 -0.66 -17.65
N SER A 271 9.89 0.64 -17.84
CA SER A 271 9.16 1.70 -17.13
C SER A 271 7.66 1.70 -17.43
N GLU A 272 7.23 1.07 -18.53
CA GLU A 272 5.84 0.83 -18.91
C GLU A 272 5.08 -0.01 -17.85
N ALA A 273 5.78 -0.73 -16.99
CA ALA A 273 5.19 -1.47 -15.87
C ALA A 273 4.34 -0.56 -14.95
N ALA A 274 4.66 0.74 -14.83
CA ALA A 274 3.87 1.70 -14.06
C ALA A 274 2.39 1.70 -14.48
N ALA A 275 2.10 1.49 -15.76
CA ALA A 275 0.73 1.51 -16.30
C ALA A 275 -0.17 0.39 -15.75
N VAL A 276 0.38 -0.65 -15.13
CA VAL A 276 -0.38 -1.75 -14.52
C VAL A 276 -1.30 -1.24 -13.40
N SER A 277 -0.84 -0.27 -12.61
CA SER A 277 -1.61 0.28 -11.49
C SER A 277 -1.85 1.78 -11.59
N TYR A 278 -1.06 2.50 -12.39
CA TYR A 278 -1.16 3.95 -12.55
C TYR A 278 -0.87 4.34 -14.01
N PRO A 279 -1.83 4.19 -14.93
CA PRO A 279 -1.63 4.39 -16.36
C PRO A 279 -1.11 5.79 -16.74
N THR A 280 -1.49 6.83 -15.99
CA THR A 280 -1.11 8.23 -16.25
C THR A 280 0.10 8.71 -15.47
N PHE A 281 0.82 7.83 -14.77
CA PHE A 281 1.92 8.22 -13.88
C PHE A 281 2.97 9.10 -14.59
N TRP A 282 3.41 8.71 -15.77
CA TRP A 282 4.43 9.45 -16.52
C TRP A 282 3.93 10.82 -17.00
N ASP A 283 2.68 10.90 -17.44
CA ASP A 283 2.05 12.16 -17.85
C ASP A 283 1.90 13.10 -16.65
N ASP A 284 1.52 12.58 -15.49
CA ASP A 284 1.40 13.34 -14.24
C ASP A 284 2.79 13.83 -13.77
N LEU A 285 3.82 12.99 -13.87
CA LEU A 285 5.20 13.36 -13.55
C LEU A 285 5.68 14.53 -14.43
N GLU A 286 5.49 14.44 -15.74
CA GLU A 286 5.85 15.51 -16.68
C GLU A 286 5.08 16.81 -16.41
N ARG A 287 3.81 16.72 -16.04
CA ARG A 287 2.99 17.89 -15.69
C ARG A 287 3.47 18.59 -14.43
N LEU A 288 3.89 17.83 -13.42
CA LEU A 288 4.36 18.37 -12.13
C LEU A 288 5.79 18.93 -12.19
N ARG A 289 6.59 18.57 -13.20
CA ARG A 289 7.96 19.11 -13.42
C ARG A 289 7.98 20.49 -14.06
N ARG A 290 6.87 20.96 -14.59
CA ARG A 290 6.72 22.28 -15.25
C ARG A 290 6.37 23.35 -14.24
#